data_90750182a7daa9ebaa1f514e50061bb0
#
_entry.id   90750182a7daa9ebaa1f514e50061bb0
#
_cell.length_a   1.000
_cell.length_b   1.000
_cell.length_c   1.000
_cell.angle_alpha   90.00
_cell.angle_beta   90.00
_cell.angle_gamma   90.00
#
_symmetry.space_group_name_H-M   'P 1'
#
loop_
_entity.id
_entity.type
_entity.pdbx_description
1 polymer ?
#
loop_
_entity_poly.entity_id
_entity_poly.type
_entity_poly.pdbx_seq_one_letter_code
_entity_poly.pdbx_strand_id
1 'polypeptide(L)'
;MTGGFDIQVNGYAGADFCSQNLTLAQCRRACDELAADGTDGILATVITDSIEGICHKLARLAAFREQDPAIARMIAGFHVEGPFLSRKPGCPGAHDPAKIVPATVSAAQRILEAGAGLVRLVTLAPECDAGLATTSFLARHGVTVSAGHCDPSLDELRAAIDAGLSMVTHLGNGCALDLPRHDNFIQRALFLHDRLWICFIPDGVHVPFFALANYLAVSGLDRTIMVTDAILAAKLPPGRYAYGEGEVEVDAAGVARRPGLKNLAGSTISMRQVRDNLREHLGLDDGAVERLTATNPRLAVGLDPRHSEHGRP
;
A
#
# COMPACT_ATOMS: atom_id res chain seq x y z
N MET A 1 1.53 23.75 6.08
CA MET A 1 1.30 22.52 5.30
C MET A 1 0.95 21.42 6.29
N THR A 2 -0.12 20.68 6.03
CA THR A 2 -0.44 19.47 6.77
C THR A 2 0.62 18.41 6.47
N GLY A 3 0.94 17.52 7.40
CA GLY A 3 1.85 16.41 7.14
C GLY A 3 1.24 15.40 6.14
N GLY A 4 2.08 14.57 5.55
CA GLY A 4 1.65 13.53 4.63
C GLY A 4 0.76 12.49 5.30
N PHE A 5 -0.09 11.83 4.53
CA PHE A 5 -0.84 10.65 4.93
C PHE A 5 -0.50 9.49 4.01
N ASP A 6 0.13 8.46 4.54
CA ASP A 6 0.65 7.35 3.74
C ASP A 6 -0.20 6.09 3.93
N ILE A 7 -0.82 5.64 2.84
CA ILE A 7 -1.69 4.46 2.90
C ILE A 7 -0.97 3.13 2.65
N GLN A 8 0.37 3.16 2.56
CA GLN A 8 1.18 1.96 2.37
C GLN A 8 2.53 2.08 3.06
N VAL A 9 2.61 1.60 4.31
CA VAL A 9 3.83 1.57 5.14
C VAL A 9 3.93 0.20 5.80
N ASN A 10 4.91 -0.61 5.37
CA ASN A 10 5.13 -1.98 5.85
C ASN A 10 5.99 -2.02 7.13
N GLY A 11 6.73 -0.94 7.35
CA GLY A 11 7.63 -0.79 8.49
C GLY A 11 8.42 0.50 8.39
N TYR A 12 9.13 0.88 9.46
CA TYR A 12 9.93 2.11 9.50
C TYR A 12 10.97 2.06 10.62
N ALA A 13 12.15 2.65 10.42
CA ALA A 13 13.19 2.83 11.45
C ALA A 13 13.49 1.57 12.27
N GLY A 14 13.60 0.42 11.59
CA GLY A 14 13.88 -0.89 12.18
C GLY A 14 12.67 -1.63 12.76
N ALA A 15 11.48 -1.06 12.68
CA ALA A 15 10.24 -1.75 13.06
C ALA A 15 9.56 -2.33 11.82
N ASP A 16 9.30 -3.63 11.82
CA ASP A 16 8.59 -4.37 10.78
C ASP A 16 7.16 -4.65 11.25
N PHE A 17 6.15 -3.98 10.65
CA PHE A 17 4.75 -4.21 10.97
C PHE A 17 4.27 -5.60 10.55
N CYS A 18 5.00 -6.25 9.64
CA CYS A 18 4.76 -7.61 9.20
C CYS A 18 5.40 -8.68 10.11
N SER A 19 6.23 -8.28 11.09
CA SER A 19 6.87 -9.21 12.02
C SER A 19 5.90 -9.73 13.08
N GLN A 20 5.93 -11.04 13.32
CA GLN A 20 5.21 -11.64 14.45
C GLN A 20 5.80 -11.25 15.81
N ASN A 21 7.02 -10.73 15.85
CA ASN A 21 7.76 -10.37 17.06
C ASN A 21 7.84 -8.85 17.29
N LEU A 22 7.08 -8.04 16.54
CA LEU A 22 7.04 -6.59 16.74
C LEU A 22 6.64 -6.25 18.17
N THR A 23 7.43 -5.42 18.83
CA THR A 23 7.14 -4.94 20.19
C THR A 23 6.48 -3.56 20.18
N LEU A 24 5.78 -3.23 21.28
CA LEU A 24 5.19 -1.89 21.47
C LEU A 24 6.23 -0.78 21.33
N ALA A 25 7.41 -0.96 21.93
CA ALA A 25 8.49 0.02 21.87
C ALA A 25 9.04 0.24 20.46
N GLN A 26 9.15 -0.81 19.65
CA GLN A 26 9.54 -0.70 18.24
C GLN A 26 8.46 0.03 17.42
N CYS A 27 7.21 -0.35 17.60
CA CYS A 27 6.07 0.30 16.93
C CYS A 27 6.01 1.79 17.28
N ARG A 28 6.17 2.15 18.56
CA ARG A 28 6.20 3.55 19.02
C ARG A 28 7.34 4.32 18.37
N ARG A 29 8.56 3.77 18.37
CA ARG A 29 9.71 4.42 17.73
C ARG A 29 9.46 4.68 16.23
N ALA A 30 8.90 3.72 15.52
CA ALA A 30 8.55 3.92 14.11
C ALA A 30 7.56 5.08 13.92
N CYS A 31 6.55 5.18 14.78
CA CYS A 31 5.58 6.28 14.76
C CYS A 31 6.24 7.64 15.03
N ASP A 32 7.16 7.70 15.96
CA ASP A 32 7.90 8.94 16.29
C ASP A 32 8.80 9.38 15.11
N GLU A 33 9.49 8.44 14.45
CA GLU A 33 10.33 8.71 13.28
C GLU A 33 9.50 9.11 12.04
N LEU A 34 8.35 8.47 11.80
CA LEU A 34 7.42 8.88 10.76
C LEU A 34 6.94 10.33 10.96
N ALA A 35 6.60 10.69 12.20
CA ALA A 35 6.20 12.06 12.52
C ALA A 35 7.35 13.06 12.28
N ALA A 36 8.57 12.70 12.66
CA ALA A 36 9.78 13.53 12.43
C ALA A 36 10.05 13.73 10.92
N ASP A 37 9.65 12.79 10.07
CA ASP A 37 9.76 12.86 8.61
C ASP A 37 8.54 13.49 7.93
N GLY A 38 7.64 14.13 8.69
CA GLY A 38 6.53 14.92 8.16
C GLY A 38 5.32 14.10 7.75
N THR A 39 5.13 12.93 8.37
CA THR A 39 3.93 12.10 8.22
C THR A 39 2.97 12.34 9.39
N ASP A 40 1.71 12.68 9.12
CA ASP A 40 0.67 12.91 10.14
C ASP A 40 -0.17 11.67 10.44
N GLY A 41 -0.10 10.66 9.56
CA GLY A 41 -0.81 9.41 9.74
C GLY A 41 -0.52 8.40 8.65
N ILE A 42 -0.70 7.12 8.98
CA ILE A 42 -0.47 6.02 8.06
C ILE A 42 -1.59 4.98 8.11
N LEU A 43 -1.69 4.16 7.06
CA LEU A 43 -2.20 2.81 7.20
C LEU A 43 -1.01 1.85 7.38
N ALA A 44 -0.91 1.24 8.57
CA ALA A 44 0.09 0.20 8.78
C ALA A 44 -0.24 -1.00 7.88
N THR A 45 0.72 -1.37 7.02
CA THR A 45 0.50 -2.38 5.99
C THR A 45 0.99 -3.74 6.45
N VAL A 46 0.11 -4.73 6.36
CA VAL A 46 0.41 -6.14 6.60
C VAL A 46 0.35 -6.88 5.28
N ILE A 47 1.50 -7.38 4.83
CA ILE A 47 1.61 -8.12 3.57
C ILE A 47 1.22 -9.59 3.72
N THR A 48 1.15 -10.28 2.58
CA THR A 48 0.83 -11.71 2.45
C THR A 48 1.48 -12.58 3.52
N ASP A 49 0.65 -13.31 4.25
CA ASP A 49 0.99 -14.38 5.18
C ASP A 49 -0.17 -15.39 5.21
N SER A 50 -0.10 -16.45 6.03
CA SER A 50 -1.28 -17.24 6.37
C SER A 50 -2.38 -16.34 6.94
N ILE A 51 -3.64 -16.72 6.77
CA ILE A 51 -4.77 -15.93 7.32
C ILE A 51 -4.61 -15.74 8.84
N GLU A 52 -4.18 -16.78 9.54
CA GLU A 52 -3.87 -16.75 10.97
C GLU A 52 -2.75 -15.74 11.29
N GLY A 53 -1.69 -15.74 10.49
CA GLY A 53 -0.55 -14.83 10.65
C GLY A 53 -0.98 -13.37 10.46
N ILE A 54 -1.78 -13.08 9.43
CA ILE A 54 -2.34 -11.75 9.17
C ILE A 54 -3.24 -11.32 10.35
N CYS A 55 -4.17 -12.19 10.78
CA CYS A 55 -5.05 -11.90 11.91
C CYS A 55 -4.28 -11.60 13.19
N HIS A 56 -3.23 -12.37 13.48
CA HIS A 56 -2.39 -12.15 14.66
C HIS A 56 -1.68 -10.78 14.63
N LYS A 57 -1.12 -10.40 13.47
CA LYS A 57 -0.45 -9.09 13.29
C LYS A 57 -1.41 -7.93 13.43
N LEU A 58 -2.60 -8.01 12.82
CA LEU A 58 -3.64 -6.98 12.93
C LEU A 58 -4.12 -6.81 14.37
N ALA A 59 -4.43 -7.90 15.07
CA ALA A 59 -4.85 -7.86 16.47
C ALA A 59 -3.77 -7.25 17.38
N ARG A 60 -2.48 -7.55 17.12
CA ARG A 60 -1.36 -6.95 17.86
C ARG A 60 -1.26 -5.44 17.61
N LEU A 61 -1.31 -5.00 16.36
CA LEU A 61 -1.27 -3.58 16.03
C LEU A 61 -2.47 -2.82 16.61
N ALA A 62 -3.66 -3.43 16.63
CA ALA A 62 -4.84 -2.87 17.28
C ALA A 62 -4.60 -2.71 18.79
N ALA A 63 -4.07 -3.75 19.46
CA ALA A 63 -3.74 -3.68 20.88
C ALA A 63 -2.67 -2.62 21.21
N PHE A 64 -1.69 -2.40 20.33
CA PHE A 64 -0.70 -1.33 20.53
C PHE A 64 -1.33 0.06 20.42
N ARG A 65 -2.29 0.26 19.53
CA ARG A 65 -3.04 1.53 19.44
C ARG A 65 -3.87 1.80 20.70
N GLU A 66 -4.45 0.77 21.32
CA GLU A 66 -5.19 0.90 22.57
C GLU A 66 -4.26 1.27 23.75
N GLN A 67 -3.04 0.77 23.76
CA GLN A 67 -2.08 0.99 24.83
C GLN A 67 -1.34 2.34 24.74
N ASP A 68 -1.20 2.89 23.52
CA ASP A 68 -0.40 4.10 23.28
C ASP A 68 -1.11 5.10 22.38
N PRO A 69 -1.53 6.28 22.93
CA PRO A 69 -2.21 7.31 22.16
C PRO A 69 -1.40 7.89 20.98
N ALA A 70 -0.07 7.83 21.02
CA ALA A 70 0.74 8.33 19.90
C ALA A 70 0.75 7.32 18.75
N ILE A 71 0.77 6.02 19.04
CA ILE A 71 0.55 4.99 18.03
C ILE A 71 -0.85 5.14 17.44
N ALA A 72 -1.87 5.35 18.27
CA ALA A 72 -3.25 5.53 17.80
C ALA A 72 -3.42 6.76 16.88
N ARG A 73 -2.68 7.85 17.12
CA ARG A 73 -2.68 9.03 16.23
C ARG A 73 -1.99 8.76 14.92
N MET A 74 -0.83 8.07 14.93
CA MET A 74 -0.05 7.82 13.73
C MET A 74 -0.67 6.71 12.87
N ILE A 75 -1.03 5.57 13.44
CA ILE A 75 -1.65 4.46 12.73
C ILE A 75 -3.17 4.69 12.69
N ALA A 76 -3.66 5.35 11.66
CA ALA A 76 -5.08 5.66 11.49
C ALA A 76 -5.95 4.45 11.11
N GLY A 77 -5.31 3.38 10.65
CA GLY A 77 -5.95 2.12 10.25
C GLY A 77 -4.95 1.16 9.63
N PHE A 78 -5.46 0.12 8.99
CA PHE A 78 -4.66 -0.93 8.40
C PHE A 78 -4.91 -1.07 6.91
N HIS A 79 -3.84 -1.36 6.18
CA HIS A 79 -3.84 -1.86 4.82
C HIS A 79 -3.43 -3.33 4.84
N VAL A 80 -4.25 -4.20 4.27
CA VAL A 80 -3.91 -5.62 4.10
C VAL A 80 -3.59 -5.86 2.64
N GLU A 81 -2.33 -6.15 2.33
CA GLU A 81 -1.85 -6.38 0.97
C GLU A 81 -1.69 -7.87 0.72
N GLY A 82 -2.64 -8.43 0.01
CA GLY A 82 -2.81 -9.88 -0.12
C GLY A 82 -3.55 -10.50 1.08
N PRO A 83 -3.57 -11.83 1.24
CA PRO A 83 -2.86 -12.85 0.45
C PRO A 83 -3.58 -13.26 -0.85
N PHE A 84 -4.60 -12.56 -1.26
CA PHE A 84 -5.47 -12.86 -2.40
C PHE A 84 -4.86 -12.33 -3.71
N LEU A 85 -3.62 -12.73 -4.02
CA LEU A 85 -2.82 -12.19 -5.12
C LEU A 85 -2.72 -13.18 -6.28
N SER A 86 -2.22 -12.70 -7.42
CA SER A 86 -1.93 -13.53 -8.58
C SER A 86 -0.61 -14.26 -8.43
N ARG A 87 -0.59 -15.54 -8.82
CA ARG A 87 0.63 -16.36 -8.89
C ARG A 87 1.34 -16.28 -10.25
N LYS A 88 0.84 -15.48 -11.19
CA LYS A 88 1.53 -15.27 -12.47
C LYS A 88 2.95 -14.76 -12.23
N PRO A 89 3.93 -15.20 -13.03
CA PRO A 89 5.31 -14.71 -12.90
C PRO A 89 5.40 -13.18 -12.89
N GLY A 90 6.04 -12.62 -11.88
CA GLY A 90 6.15 -11.18 -11.64
C GLY A 90 5.10 -10.62 -10.69
N CYS A 91 3.86 -11.09 -10.72
CA CYS A 91 2.81 -10.57 -9.85
C CYS A 91 3.11 -10.74 -8.35
N PRO A 92 3.63 -11.85 -7.85
CA PRO A 92 3.96 -11.96 -6.43
C PRO A 92 4.96 -10.91 -5.93
N GLY A 93 5.89 -10.41 -6.78
CA GLY A 93 6.87 -9.42 -6.35
C GLY A 93 7.71 -9.93 -5.17
N ALA A 94 7.63 -9.23 -4.02
CA ALA A 94 8.30 -9.61 -2.78
C ALA A 94 7.47 -10.54 -1.89
N HIS A 95 6.20 -10.81 -2.22
CA HIS A 95 5.33 -11.70 -1.45
C HIS A 95 5.75 -13.16 -1.61
N ASP A 96 5.57 -13.96 -0.56
CA ASP A 96 5.82 -15.41 -0.60
C ASP A 96 4.70 -16.11 -1.40
N PRO A 97 5.01 -16.71 -2.57
CA PRO A 97 4.00 -17.37 -3.39
C PRO A 97 3.34 -18.59 -2.71
N ALA A 98 4.00 -19.19 -1.71
CA ALA A 98 3.45 -20.31 -0.97
C ALA A 98 2.27 -19.90 -0.07
N LYS A 99 2.22 -18.62 0.33
CA LYS A 99 1.19 -18.05 1.19
C LYS A 99 0.05 -17.36 0.42
N ILE A 100 0.16 -17.26 -0.90
CA ILE A 100 -0.91 -16.73 -1.76
C ILE A 100 -2.05 -17.75 -1.80
N VAL A 101 -3.26 -17.29 -1.52
CA VAL A 101 -4.48 -18.12 -1.52
C VAL A 101 -5.60 -17.46 -2.33
N PRO A 102 -6.57 -18.22 -2.84
CA PRO A 102 -7.75 -17.65 -3.49
C PRO A 102 -8.52 -16.72 -2.55
N ALA A 103 -9.10 -15.65 -3.10
CA ALA A 103 -9.96 -14.76 -2.36
C ALA A 103 -11.24 -15.49 -1.94
N THR A 104 -11.59 -15.40 -0.65
CA THR A 104 -12.85 -15.93 -0.12
C THR A 104 -13.45 -14.97 0.90
N VAL A 105 -14.77 -14.86 0.89
CA VAL A 105 -15.51 -14.03 1.86
C VAL A 105 -15.19 -14.44 3.31
N SER A 106 -15.09 -15.73 3.59
CA SER A 106 -14.78 -16.23 4.95
C SER A 106 -13.39 -15.78 5.43
N ALA A 107 -12.37 -15.82 4.56
CA ALA A 107 -11.04 -15.35 4.93
C ALA A 107 -11.04 -13.82 5.12
N ALA A 108 -11.69 -13.07 4.23
CA ALA A 108 -11.82 -11.62 4.35
C ALA A 108 -12.55 -11.23 5.64
N GLN A 109 -13.62 -11.92 6.01
CA GLN A 109 -14.35 -11.67 7.25
C GLN A 109 -13.45 -11.85 8.48
N ARG A 110 -12.68 -12.95 8.55
CA ARG A 110 -11.72 -13.17 9.65
C ARG A 110 -10.68 -12.06 9.76
N ILE A 111 -10.18 -11.57 8.63
CA ILE A 111 -9.25 -10.45 8.57
C ILE A 111 -9.89 -9.17 9.11
N LEU A 112 -11.13 -8.85 8.71
CA LEU A 112 -11.84 -7.66 9.21
C LEU A 112 -12.11 -7.74 10.72
N GLU A 113 -12.53 -8.90 11.22
CA GLU A 113 -12.76 -9.16 12.64
C GLU A 113 -11.47 -8.94 13.45
N ALA A 114 -10.34 -9.54 13.02
CA ALA A 114 -9.06 -9.38 13.67
C ALA A 114 -8.53 -7.93 13.63
N GLY A 115 -8.88 -7.18 12.60
CA GLY A 115 -8.55 -5.76 12.46
C GLY A 115 -9.39 -4.81 13.31
N ALA A 116 -10.37 -5.32 14.09
CA ALA A 116 -11.19 -4.53 15.03
C ALA A 116 -11.78 -3.23 14.44
N GLY A 117 -12.26 -3.30 13.18
CA GLY A 117 -12.82 -2.15 12.46
C GLY A 117 -11.79 -1.15 11.94
N LEU A 118 -10.50 -1.47 12.00
CA LEU A 118 -9.41 -0.60 11.54
C LEU A 118 -8.90 -0.92 10.13
N VAL A 119 -9.32 -2.04 9.52
CA VAL A 119 -8.98 -2.33 8.11
C VAL A 119 -9.70 -1.34 7.21
N ARG A 120 -8.92 -0.51 6.51
CA ARG A 120 -9.41 0.55 5.61
C ARG A 120 -9.19 0.22 4.15
N LEU A 121 -8.15 -0.57 3.87
CA LEU A 121 -7.70 -0.88 2.52
C LEU A 121 -7.32 -2.35 2.43
N VAL A 122 -7.80 -3.03 1.39
CA VAL A 122 -7.38 -4.39 1.04
C VAL A 122 -6.94 -4.41 -0.41
N THR A 123 -5.72 -4.87 -0.66
CA THR A 123 -5.18 -5.11 -2.00
C THR A 123 -5.32 -6.57 -2.36
N LEU A 124 -5.90 -6.83 -3.52
CA LEU A 124 -6.11 -8.17 -4.06
C LEU A 124 -5.95 -8.21 -5.59
N ALA A 125 -5.84 -9.40 -6.16
CA ALA A 125 -5.89 -9.66 -7.60
C ALA A 125 -7.33 -9.98 -8.00
N PRO A 126 -8.06 -9.09 -8.68
CA PRO A 126 -9.47 -9.28 -8.98
C PRO A 126 -9.74 -10.50 -9.87
N GLU A 127 -8.81 -10.87 -10.75
CA GLU A 127 -8.88 -12.10 -11.57
C GLU A 127 -8.78 -13.38 -10.74
N CYS A 128 -8.36 -13.27 -9.46
CA CYS A 128 -8.28 -14.39 -8.52
C CYS A 128 -9.46 -14.42 -7.52
N ASP A 129 -10.44 -13.52 -7.65
CA ASP A 129 -11.65 -13.43 -6.83
C ASP A 129 -12.85 -14.00 -7.58
N ALA A 130 -13.21 -15.25 -7.31
CA ALA A 130 -14.28 -15.94 -8.00
C ALA A 130 -15.62 -15.19 -7.89
N GLY A 131 -16.16 -14.77 -9.02
CA GLY A 131 -17.40 -14.00 -9.08
C GLY A 131 -17.34 -12.64 -8.37
N LEU A 132 -16.14 -12.15 -8.06
CA LEU A 132 -15.91 -10.89 -7.36
C LEU A 132 -16.62 -10.81 -6.00
N ALA A 133 -16.83 -11.97 -5.39
CA ALA A 133 -17.59 -12.10 -4.14
C ALA A 133 -16.89 -11.43 -2.97
N THR A 134 -15.55 -11.56 -2.89
CA THR A 134 -14.75 -10.94 -1.83
C THR A 134 -14.64 -9.44 -2.04
N THR A 135 -14.43 -8.98 -3.28
CA THR A 135 -14.44 -7.57 -3.66
C THR A 135 -15.75 -6.90 -3.23
N SER A 136 -16.89 -7.48 -3.62
CA SER A 136 -18.21 -6.97 -3.25
C SER A 136 -18.45 -6.99 -1.74
N PHE A 137 -17.99 -8.04 -1.05
CA PHE A 137 -18.10 -8.14 0.41
C PHE A 137 -17.33 -7.00 1.10
N LEU A 138 -16.06 -6.82 0.77
CA LEU A 138 -15.20 -5.78 1.36
C LEU A 138 -15.76 -4.37 1.10
N ALA A 139 -16.16 -4.08 -0.14
CA ALA A 139 -16.73 -2.78 -0.50
C ALA A 139 -18.01 -2.46 0.30
N ARG A 140 -18.92 -3.42 0.47
CA ARG A 140 -20.13 -3.25 1.29
C ARG A 140 -19.83 -3.04 2.78
N HIS A 141 -18.68 -3.47 3.27
CA HIS A 141 -18.22 -3.23 4.64
C HIS A 141 -17.43 -1.91 4.79
N GLY A 142 -17.43 -1.05 3.75
CA GLY A 142 -16.78 0.25 3.78
C GLY A 142 -15.25 0.18 3.70
N VAL A 143 -14.70 -0.93 3.21
CA VAL A 143 -13.29 -1.12 2.97
C VAL A 143 -12.98 -0.73 1.52
N THR A 144 -11.96 0.10 1.30
CA THR A 144 -11.45 0.39 -0.03
C THR A 144 -10.79 -0.86 -0.60
N VAL A 145 -11.21 -1.29 -1.79
CA VAL A 145 -10.63 -2.45 -2.48
C VAL A 145 -9.72 -1.97 -3.59
N SER A 146 -8.48 -2.46 -3.59
CA SER A 146 -7.44 -2.09 -4.54
C SER A 146 -6.97 -3.29 -5.37
N ALA A 147 -6.79 -3.09 -6.67
CA ALA A 147 -6.10 -4.05 -7.53
C ALA A 147 -4.59 -3.88 -7.35
N GLY A 148 -3.88 -4.96 -7.06
CA GLY A 148 -2.43 -5.00 -6.97
C GLY A 148 -1.91 -6.42 -7.01
N HIS A 149 -0.65 -6.59 -7.40
CA HIS A 149 -0.04 -7.90 -7.56
C HIS A 149 -0.88 -8.82 -8.47
N CYS A 150 -1.29 -8.27 -9.61
CA CYS A 150 -2.34 -8.80 -10.46
C CYS A 150 -2.07 -8.55 -11.95
N ASP A 151 -2.86 -9.20 -12.80
CA ASP A 151 -2.86 -8.98 -14.25
C ASP A 151 -4.26 -9.26 -14.82
N PRO A 152 -5.31 -8.54 -14.37
CA PRO A 152 -6.65 -8.69 -14.90
C PRO A 152 -6.72 -8.16 -16.34
N SER A 153 -7.54 -8.77 -17.17
CA SER A 153 -7.96 -8.21 -18.46
C SER A 153 -8.75 -6.90 -18.23
N LEU A 154 -8.95 -6.12 -19.30
CA LEU A 154 -9.73 -4.89 -19.21
C LEU A 154 -11.18 -5.16 -18.74
N ASP A 155 -11.77 -6.26 -19.18
CA ASP A 155 -13.16 -6.61 -18.83
C ASP A 155 -13.24 -7.12 -17.38
N GLU A 156 -12.26 -7.89 -16.90
CA GLU A 156 -12.17 -8.28 -15.48
C GLU A 156 -11.99 -7.05 -14.59
N LEU A 157 -11.15 -6.09 -14.98
CA LEU A 157 -10.96 -4.87 -14.20
C LEU A 157 -12.23 -4.00 -14.17
N ARG A 158 -12.96 -3.88 -15.29
CA ARG A 158 -14.26 -3.20 -15.34
C ARG A 158 -15.28 -3.86 -14.43
N ALA A 159 -15.38 -5.20 -14.51
CA ALA A 159 -16.29 -5.95 -13.65
C ALA A 159 -15.94 -5.79 -12.16
N ALA A 160 -14.64 -5.77 -11.83
CA ALA A 160 -14.20 -5.54 -10.46
C ALA A 160 -14.57 -4.13 -9.96
N ILE A 161 -14.45 -3.10 -10.81
CA ILE A 161 -14.88 -1.74 -10.49
C ILE A 161 -16.40 -1.70 -10.25
N ASP A 162 -17.19 -2.38 -11.08
CA ASP A 162 -18.64 -2.46 -10.90
C ASP A 162 -19.03 -3.23 -9.63
N ALA A 163 -18.15 -4.13 -9.15
CA ALA A 163 -18.30 -4.85 -7.88
C ALA A 163 -17.82 -4.04 -6.66
N GLY A 164 -17.22 -2.83 -6.85
CA GLY A 164 -16.79 -1.93 -5.79
C GLY A 164 -15.30 -1.75 -5.62
N LEU A 165 -14.46 -2.34 -6.49
CA LEU A 165 -13.04 -2.02 -6.52
C LEU A 165 -12.86 -0.56 -6.97
N SER A 166 -12.02 0.21 -6.27
CA SER A 166 -11.90 1.65 -6.51
C SER A 166 -10.47 2.19 -6.53
N MET A 167 -9.46 1.31 -6.41
CA MET A 167 -8.06 1.72 -6.33
C MET A 167 -7.14 0.76 -7.07
N VAL A 168 -5.94 1.24 -7.41
CA VAL A 168 -4.80 0.43 -7.88
C VAL A 168 -3.60 0.73 -6.99
N THR A 169 -3.01 -0.31 -6.43
CA THR A 169 -1.84 -0.26 -5.55
C THR A 169 -0.58 -0.12 -6.41
N HIS A 170 0.33 0.81 -6.08
CA HIS A 170 1.65 1.06 -6.67
C HIS A 170 1.79 0.63 -8.15
N LEU A 171 0.93 1.22 -9.02
CA LEU A 171 0.81 0.85 -10.44
C LEU A 171 2.18 0.71 -11.14
N GLY A 172 2.34 -0.41 -11.86
CA GLY A 172 3.58 -0.79 -12.54
C GLY A 172 4.48 -1.70 -11.71
N ASN A 173 4.18 -1.88 -10.40
CA ASN A 173 4.88 -2.81 -9.52
C ASN A 173 3.99 -4.02 -9.22
N GLY A 174 4.59 -5.20 -9.00
CA GLY A 174 3.81 -6.43 -8.80
C GLY A 174 2.90 -6.77 -9.99
N CYS A 175 3.31 -6.50 -11.21
CA CYS A 175 2.61 -6.92 -12.43
C CYS A 175 3.39 -8.03 -13.16
N ALA A 176 2.80 -8.61 -14.22
CA ALA A 176 3.43 -9.66 -14.98
C ALA A 176 4.81 -9.24 -15.50
N LEU A 177 5.81 -10.16 -15.48
CA LEU A 177 7.16 -9.89 -15.98
C LEU A 177 7.16 -9.63 -17.49
N ASP A 178 6.40 -10.43 -18.23
CA ASP A 178 6.25 -10.28 -19.67
C ASP A 178 5.00 -9.47 -19.96
N LEU A 179 5.17 -8.16 -20.13
CA LEU A 179 4.06 -7.27 -20.46
C LEU A 179 3.85 -7.23 -21.97
N PRO A 180 2.64 -7.54 -22.47
CA PRO A 180 2.26 -7.22 -23.86
C PRO A 180 2.49 -5.72 -24.13
N ARG A 181 2.98 -5.40 -25.34
CA ARG A 181 3.45 -4.04 -25.68
C ARG A 181 2.41 -2.95 -25.43
N HIS A 182 1.15 -3.24 -25.70
CA HIS A 182 0.07 -2.23 -25.65
C HIS A 182 -1.08 -2.63 -24.73
N ASP A 183 -1.46 -3.92 -24.68
CA ASP A 183 -2.54 -4.40 -23.82
C ASP A 183 -1.95 -5.05 -22.57
N ASN A 184 -1.67 -4.25 -21.56
CA ASN A 184 -1.12 -4.68 -20.27
C ASN A 184 -1.82 -3.96 -19.10
N PHE A 185 -1.60 -4.45 -17.90
CA PHE A 185 -2.28 -3.92 -16.71
C PHE A 185 -2.06 -2.43 -16.50
N ILE A 186 -0.85 -1.90 -16.79
CA ILE A 186 -0.56 -0.47 -16.63
C ILE A 186 -1.46 0.36 -17.55
N GLN A 187 -1.56 -0.01 -18.83
CA GLN A 187 -2.38 0.71 -19.79
C GLN A 187 -3.88 0.60 -19.49
N ARG A 188 -4.33 -0.58 -19.04
CA ARG A 188 -5.73 -0.82 -18.65
C ARG A 188 -6.13 0.02 -17.44
N ALA A 189 -5.27 0.10 -16.42
CA ALA A 189 -5.51 0.92 -15.23
C ALA A 189 -5.51 2.43 -15.56
N LEU A 190 -4.54 2.89 -16.36
CA LEU A 190 -4.49 4.28 -16.81
C LEU A 190 -5.71 4.65 -17.67
N PHE A 191 -6.20 3.74 -18.50
CA PHE A 191 -7.42 3.96 -19.30
C PHE A 191 -8.67 4.16 -18.42
N LEU A 192 -8.71 3.56 -17.22
CA LEU A 192 -9.83 3.64 -16.27
C LEU A 192 -9.55 4.61 -15.10
N HIS A 193 -8.62 5.56 -15.28
CA HIS A 193 -8.15 6.46 -14.21
C HIS A 193 -9.26 7.34 -13.62
N ASP A 194 -10.31 7.64 -14.37
CA ASP A 194 -11.47 8.41 -13.92
C ASP A 194 -12.35 7.69 -12.90
N ARG A 195 -12.25 6.33 -12.86
CA ARG A 195 -12.98 5.46 -11.94
C ARG A 195 -12.11 4.93 -10.79
N LEU A 196 -10.79 5.10 -10.85
CA LEU A 196 -9.82 4.49 -9.94
C LEU A 196 -8.95 5.53 -9.24
N TRP A 197 -8.68 5.33 -7.97
CA TRP A 197 -7.51 5.93 -7.32
C TRP A 197 -6.27 5.18 -7.78
N ILE A 198 -5.24 5.89 -8.26
CA ILE A 198 -4.01 5.26 -8.74
C ILE A 198 -2.84 5.64 -7.84
N CYS A 199 -2.22 4.63 -7.21
CA CYS A 199 -1.08 4.83 -6.34
C CYS A 199 0.24 4.62 -7.08
N PHE A 200 1.26 5.45 -6.77
CA PHE A 200 2.63 5.32 -7.28
C PHE A 200 3.64 5.47 -6.16
N ILE A 201 4.81 4.86 -6.33
CA ILE A 201 6.00 5.03 -5.47
C ILE A 201 6.97 5.96 -6.19
N PRO A 202 7.10 7.24 -5.78
CA PRO A 202 7.88 8.25 -6.50
C PRO A 202 9.32 8.31 -6.00
N ASP A 203 10.03 7.18 -5.96
CA ASP A 203 11.43 7.09 -5.53
C ASP A 203 12.45 7.13 -6.69
N GLY A 204 11.95 7.16 -7.95
CA GLY A 204 12.78 7.13 -9.15
C GLY A 204 13.35 5.75 -9.48
N VAL A 205 13.10 4.74 -8.63
CA VAL A 205 13.56 3.35 -8.77
C VAL A 205 12.40 2.44 -9.14
N HIS A 206 11.32 2.44 -8.36
CA HIS A 206 10.09 1.68 -8.66
C HIS A 206 9.43 2.21 -9.94
N VAL A 207 9.36 3.54 -10.07
CA VAL A 207 8.90 4.21 -11.29
C VAL A 207 9.90 5.30 -11.63
N PRO A 208 10.64 5.22 -12.74
CA PRO A 208 11.50 6.31 -13.19
C PRO A 208 10.72 7.61 -13.36
N PHE A 209 11.27 8.76 -12.97
CA PHE A 209 10.55 10.03 -12.94
C PHE A 209 9.95 10.42 -14.31
N PHE A 210 10.65 10.13 -15.42
CA PHE A 210 10.10 10.39 -16.76
C PHE A 210 8.83 9.55 -17.04
N ALA A 211 8.79 8.31 -16.56
CA ALA A 211 7.61 7.44 -16.71
C ALA A 211 6.47 7.92 -15.78
N LEU A 212 6.80 8.31 -14.55
CA LEU A 212 5.85 8.87 -13.62
C LEU A 212 5.24 10.18 -14.14
N ALA A 213 6.03 11.04 -14.80
CA ALA A 213 5.51 12.24 -15.47
C ALA A 213 4.48 11.89 -16.55
N ASN A 214 4.75 10.86 -17.38
CA ASN A 214 3.79 10.39 -18.37
C ASN A 214 2.51 9.82 -17.74
N TYR A 215 2.65 9.07 -16.65
CA TYR A 215 1.48 8.52 -15.94
C TYR A 215 0.62 9.63 -15.32
N LEU A 216 1.25 10.64 -14.71
CA LEU A 216 0.54 11.81 -14.18
C LEU A 216 -0.15 12.64 -15.27
N ALA A 217 0.45 12.75 -16.46
CA ALA A 217 -0.18 13.43 -17.58
C ALA A 217 -1.49 12.75 -18.03
N VAL A 218 -1.60 11.44 -17.85
CA VAL A 218 -2.81 10.66 -18.15
C VAL A 218 -3.77 10.64 -16.96
N SER A 219 -3.30 10.24 -15.76
CA SER A 219 -4.17 10.04 -14.58
C SER A 219 -4.62 11.35 -13.94
N GLY A 220 -3.92 12.45 -14.20
CA GLY A 220 -4.17 13.72 -13.54
C GLY A 220 -3.83 13.70 -12.04
N LEU A 221 -4.20 14.78 -11.35
CA LEU A 221 -3.92 14.94 -9.92
C LEU A 221 -5.10 14.55 -9.02
N ASP A 222 -6.31 14.46 -9.57
CA ASP A 222 -7.53 14.38 -8.76
C ASP A 222 -7.73 13.00 -8.10
N ARG A 223 -7.28 11.94 -8.76
CA ARG A 223 -7.37 10.56 -8.27
C ARG A 223 -6.02 9.85 -8.21
N THR A 224 -4.93 10.60 -8.15
CA THR A 224 -3.59 10.04 -7.98
C THR A 224 -3.12 10.19 -6.54
N ILE A 225 -2.43 9.18 -6.05
CA ILE A 225 -1.90 9.09 -4.69
C ILE A 225 -0.42 8.70 -4.76
N MET A 226 0.40 9.36 -3.94
CA MET A 226 1.80 9.00 -3.75
C MET A 226 1.95 8.29 -2.41
N VAL A 227 2.55 7.10 -2.44
CA VAL A 227 2.84 6.27 -1.27
C VAL A 227 4.33 6.02 -1.16
N THR A 228 4.80 5.69 0.04
CA THR A 228 6.20 5.29 0.19
C THR A 228 6.42 3.82 -0.11
N ASP A 229 5.48 2.95 0.24
CA ASP A 229 5.70 1.51 0.34
C ASP A 229 6.95 1.19 1.18
N ALA A 230 7.16 1.99 2.23
CA ALA A 230 8.34 1.91 3.08
C ALA A 230 8.36 0.61 3.88
N ILE A 231 9.55 0.02 4.01
CA ILE A 231 9.82 -1.13 4.85
C ILE A 231 10.62 -0.75 6.10
N LEU A 232 10.85 -1.71 6.99
CA LEU A 232 11.63 -1.51 8.21
C LEU A 232 12.98 -0.82 7.98
N ALA A 233 13.58 -0.97 6.80
CA ALA A 233 14.90 -0.43 6.47
C ALA A 233 14.89 1.06 6.12
N ALA A 234 13.73 1.68 5.95
CA ALA A 234 13.63 3.13 5.83
C ALA A 234 14.29 3.82 7.04
N LYS A 235 15.15 4.82 6.80
CA LYS A 235 16.00 5.51 7.81
C LYS A 235 17.19 4.70 8.33
N LEU A 236 17.37 3.46 7.94
CA LEU A 236 18.54 2.69 8.31
C LEU A 236 19.66 2.86 7.26
N PRO A 237 20.95 2.72 7.65
CA PRO A 237 22.05 2.77 6.71
C PRO A 237 21.99 1.59 5.71
N PRO A 238 22.76 1.64 4.60
CA PRO A 238 22.93 0.49 3.74
C PRO A 238 23.39 -0.74 4.52
N GLY A 239 22.81 -1.93 4.21
CA GLY A 239 23.12 -3.16 4.97
C GLY A 239 22.08 -4.24 4.75
N ARG A 240 22.18 -5.33 5.53
CA ARG A 240 21.23 -6.43 5.55
C ARG A 240 20.40 -6.42 6.81
N TYR A 241 19.11 -6.65 6.66
CA TYR A 241 18.13 -6.60 7.73
C TYR A 241 17.19 -7.80 7.65
N ALA A 242 16.82 -8.36 8.79
CA ALA A 242 15.78 -9.38 8.85
C ALA A 242 14.44 -8.79 8.36
N TYR A 243 13.78 -9.47 7.42
CA TYR A 243 12.52 -9.01 6.82
C TYR A 243 11.60 -10.21 6.52
N GLY A 244 10.49 -10.28 7.23
CA GLY A 244 9.62 -11.44 7.21
C GLY A 244 10.35 -12.71 7.69
N GLU A 245 10.29 -13.78 6.90
CA GLU A 245 11.03 -15.05 7.17
C GLU A 245 12.41 -15.07 6.49
N GLY A 246 12.89 -13.96 5.94
CA GLY A 246 14.18 -13.87 5.25
C GLY A 246 14.91 -12.57 5.56
N GLU A 247 15.60 -12.05 4.56
CA GLU A 247 16.38 -10.81 4.66
C GLU A 247 16.04 -9.87 3.51
N VAL A 248 16.28 -8.58 3.74
CA VAL A 248 16.37 -7.53 2.74
C VAL A 248 17.76 -6.93 2.76
N GLU A 249 18.32 -6.64 1.61
CA GLU A 249 19.59 -5.93 1.43
C GLU A 249 19.31 -4.55 0.85
N VAL A 250 19.83 -3.52 1.52
CA VAL A 250 19.76 -2.11 1.07
C VAL A 250 21.14 -1.71 0.57
N ASP A 251 21.22 -1.30 -0.67
CA ASP A 251 22.47 -0.84 -1.29
C ASP A 251 22.81 0.61 -0.92
N ALA A 252 23.97 1.09 -1.39
CA ALA A 252 24.43 2.45 -1.13
C ALA A 252 23.53 3.56 -1.71
N ALA A 253 22.67 3.21 -2.69
CA ALA A 253 21.67 4.10 -3.27
C ALA A 253 20.33 4.06 -2.52
N GLY A 254 20.23 3.24 -1.47
CA GLY A 254 19.00 3.07 -0.69
C GLY A 254 17.99 2.09 -1.33
N VAL A 255 18.40 1.33 -2.35
CA VAL A 255 17.48 0.40 -3.02
C VAL A 255 17.42 -0.91 -2.27
N ALA A 256 16.21 -1.31 -1.89
CA ALA A 256 15.93 -2.52 -1.12
C ALA A 256 15.61 -3.70 -2.06
N ARG A 257 16.30 -4.84 -1.86
CA ARG A 257 16.06 -6.09 -2.60
C ARG A 257 16.18 -7.30 -1.70
N ARG A 258 15.54 -8.39 -2.05
CA ARG A 258 15.87 -9.67 -1.43
C ARG A 258 17.26 -10.13 -1.93
N PRO A 259 18.13 -10.64 -1.03
CA PRO A 259 19.47 -11.10 -1.40
C PRO A 259 19.41 -12.11 -2.56
N GLY A 260 20.21 -11.86 -3.60
CA GLY A 260 20.29 -12.72 -4.78
C GLY A 260 19.13 -12.61 -5.77
N LEU A 261 18.11 -11.78 -5.50
CA LEU A 261 17.01 -11.51 -6.41
C LEU A 261 17.11 -10.11 -7.02
N LYS A 262 16.50 -9.93 -8.20
CA LYS A 262 16.41 -8.61 -8.86
C LYS A 262 15.18 -7.81 -8.41
N ASN A 263 14.20 -8.48 -7.81
CA ASN A 263 12.95 -7.86 -7.38
C ASN A 263 13.19 -6.86 -6.26
N LEU A 264 12.57 -5.71 -6.36
CA LEU A 264 12.49 -4.74 -5.27
C LEU A 264 11.65 -5.32 -4.13
N ALA A 265 11.95 -4.91 -2.91
CA ALA A 265 11.27 -5.38 -1.71
C ALA A 265 10.79 -4.17 -0.89
N GLY A 266 9.81 -3.46 -1.43
CA GLY A 266 9.37 -2.17 -0.94
C GLY A 266 10.44 -1.08 -1.09
N SER A 267 10.24 0.07 -0.48
CA SER A 267 11.15 1.21 -0.56
C SER A 267 11.79 1.55 0.79
N THR A 268 12.80 2.44 0.74
CA THR A 268 13.39 3.06 1.94
C THR A 268 13.13 4.57 2.00
N ILE A 269 12.27 5.08 1.10
CA ILE A 269 11.98 6.50 0.97
C ILE A 269 11.04 6.97 2.10
N SER A 270 11.28 8.16 2.62
CA SER A 270 10.36 8.83 3.55
C SER A 270 9.33 9.69 2.82
N MET A 271 8.22 10.03 3.48
CA MET A 271 7.21 10.93 2.92
C MET A 271 7.80 12.33 2.63
N ARG A 272 8.79 12.77 3.38
CA ARG A 272 9.55 13.99 3.08
C ARG A 272 10.24 13.89 1.71
N GLN A 273 10.98 12.80 1.47
CA GLN A 273 11.65 12.56 0.18
C GLN A 273 10.64 12.40 -0.97
N VAL A 274 9.48 11.76 -0.73
CA VAL A 274 8.37 11.73 -1.70
C VAL A 274 8.01 13.15 -2.14
N ARG A 275 7.74 14.03 -1.17
CA ARG A 275 7.35 15.42 -1.45
C ARG A 275 8.45 16.22 -2.17
N ASP A 276 9.70 16.02 -1.77
CA ASP A 276 10.84 16.67 -2.40
C ASP A 276 11.02 16.16 -3.85
N ASN A 277 10.95 14.86 -4.09
CA ASN A 277 11.01 14.29 -5.43
C ASN A 277 9.90 14.81 -6.36
N LEU A 278 8.69 15.00 -5.85
CA LEU A 278 7.58 15.56 -6.64
C LEU A 278 7.86 17.01 -7.08
N ARG A 279 8.49 17.83 -6.23
CA ARG A 279 8.89 19.20 -6.57
C ARG A 279 10.07 19.22 -7.53
N GLU A 280 11.14 18.52 -7.18
CA GLU A 280 12.43 18.60 -7.86
C GLU A 280 12.42 17.92 -9.24
N HIS A 281 11.79 16.77 -9.36
CA HIS A 281 11.83 15.97 -10.58
C HIS A 281 10.57 16.10 -11.45
N LEU A 282 9.44 16.49 -10.87
CA LEU A 282 8.18 16.61 -11.60
C LEU A 282 7.66 18.05 -11.68
N GLY A 283 8.32 19.01 -11.02
CA GLY A 283 7.98 20.42 -11.06
C GLY A 283 6.62 20.76 -10.45
N LEU A 284 6.12 19.91 -9.53
CA LEU A 284 4.81 20.12 -8.91
C LEU A 284 4.87 21.21 -7.84
N ASP A 285 3.85 22.04 -7.81
CA ASP A 285 3.68 23.05 -6.75
C ASP A 285 3.23 22.41 -5.41
N ASP A 286 3.26 23.22 -4.35
CA ASP A 286 2.90 22.76 -3.00
C ASP A 286 1.46 22.30 -2.90
N GLY A 287 0.53 22.87 -3.65
CA GLY A 287 -0.87 22.47 -3.68
C GLY A 287 -1.06 21.10 -4.30
N ALA A 288 -0.37 20.81 -5.42
CA ALA A 288 -0.35 19.51 -6.05
C ALA A 288 0.29 18.45 -5.14
N VAL A 289 1.44 18.77 -4.54
CA VAL A 289 2.14 17.88 -3.59
C VAL A 289 1.24 17.54 -2.40
N GLU A 290 0.60 18.55 -1.79
CA GLU A 290 -0.35 18.35 -0.68
C GLU A 290 -1.53 17.44 -1.10
N ARG A 291 -2.08 17.68 -2.30
CA ARG A 291 -3.18 16.88 -2.84
C ARG A 291 -2.78 15.40 -2.94
N LEU A 292 -1.63 15.11 -3.57
CA LEU A 292 -1.18 13.76 -3.85
C LEU A 292 -0.70 12.98 -2.62
N THR A 293 -0.21 13.69 -1.59
CA THR A 293 0.43 13.08 -0.41
C THR A 293 -0.38 13.20 0.88
N ALA A 294 -1.46 13.98 0.90
CA ALA A 294 -2.23 14.20 2.11
C ALA A 294 -3.75 14.15 1.88
N THR A 295 -4.27 14.92 0.94
CA THR A 295 -5.72 15.04 0.71
C THR A 295 -6.29 13.78 0.05
N ASN A 296 -5.75 13.39 -1.11
CA ASN A 296 -6.24 12.24 -1.88
C ASN A 296 -6.15 10.92 -1.10
N PRO A 297 -5.03 10.59 -0.41
CA PRO A 297 -4.98 9.35 0.35
C PRO A 297 -6.06 9.27 1.44
N ARG A 298 -6.34 10.38 2.15
CA ARG A 298 -7.40 10.41 3.17
C ARG A 298 -8.79 10.22 2.56
N LEU A 299 -9.08 10.93 1.47
CA LEU A 299 -10.35 10.79 0.74
C LEU A 299 -10.58 9.36 0.27
N ALA A 300 -9.56 8.75 -0.31
CA ALA A 300 -9.63 7.42 -0.90
C ALA A 300 -9.96 6.32 0.11
N VAL A 301 -9.59 6.49 1.37
CA VAL A 301 -9.82 5.51 2.44
C VAL A 301 -10.89 5.95 3.47
N GLY A 302 -11.68 6.98 3.11
CA GLY A 302 -12.80 7.45 3.91
C GLY A 302 -12.41 8.11 5.24
N LEU A 303 -11.24 8.75 5.29
CA LEU A 303 -10.71 9.47 6.45
C LEU A 303 -10.69 10.99 6.26
N ASP A 304 -11.59 11.53 5.41
CA ASP A 304 -11.71 12.98 5.22
C ASP A 304 -12.21 13.63 6.51
N PRO A 305 -11.46 14.60 7.08
CA PRO A 305 -11.88 15.32 8.29
C PRO A 305 -13.22 16.03 8.14
N ARG A 306 -13.64 16.38 6.91
CA ARG A 306 -14.93 17.03 6.63
C ARG A 306 -16.16 16.12 6.81
N HIS A 307 -15.95 14.80 6.90
CA HIS A 307 -17.01 13.80 7.06
C HIS A 307 -17.06 13.21 8.49
N SER A 308 -16.19 13.65 9.42
CA SER A 308 -16.16 13.15 10.80
C SER A 308 -17.26 13.73 11.69
N GLU A 309 -18.01 14.76 11.22
CA GLU A 309 -19.10 15.40 11.98
C GLU A 309 -20.49 14.79 11.77
N HIS A 310 -20.63 13.85 10.84
CA HIS A 310 -21.91 13.15 10.63
C HIS A 310 -21.72 11.67 11.00
N GLY A 311 -22.17 11.34 12.21
CA GLY A 311 -22.16 9.97 12.74
C GLY A 311 -22.67 8.98 11.70
N ARG A 312 -21.92 7.89 11.51
CA ARG A 312 -22.44 6.71 10.81
C ARG A 312 -23.60 6.13 11.64
N PRO A 313 -24.76 5.81 11.01
CA PRO A 313 -25.85 5.14 11.68
C PRO A 313 -25.46 3.75 12.18
#